data_8c9785f04dd5d8387398931d9f66cc8a
#
_entry.id   8c9785f04dd5d8387398931d9f66cc8a
#
_cell.length_a   1.000
_cell.length_b   1.000
_cell.length_c   1.000
_cell.angle_alpha   90.00
_cell.angle_beta   90.00
_cell.angle_gamma   90.00
#
_symmetry.space_group_name_H-M   'P 1'
#
loop_
_entity.id
_entity.type
_entity.pdbx_description
1 polymer ?
#
loop_
_entity_poly.entity_id
_entity_poly.type
_entity_poly.pdbx_seq_one_letter_code
_entity_poly.pdbx_strand_id
1 'polypeptide(L)'
;MMTNQHSKTAIVLAGGGIMGAAYEIGCLAAFDRLFCPGFSTRRFDTYIGISAGSVVASLVANRIDPGGLFKSIIRNERTVFNWRRRDIYRFDWWAVIRSLSRLPRNLLHVRQHYRKHGWEFRLSDLPHLLHEQFPAGLFSLEPLQSY
;
A
#
# COMPACT_ATOMS: atom_id res chain seq x y z
N MET A 1 -24.18 -0.74 39.53
CA MET A 1 -24.24 -0.34 38.10
C MET A 1 -23.04 -0.97 37.40
N MET A 2 -23.22 -2.06 36.69
CA MET A 2 -22.15 -2.63 35.83
C MET A 2 -22.01 -1.73 34.62
N THR A 3 -20.92 -1.01 34.51
CA THR A 3 -20.55 -0.29 33.29
C THR A 3 -20.34 -1.35 32.20
N ASN A 4 -21.19 -1.36 31.22
CA ASN A 4 -21.08 -2.22 30.04
C ASN A 4 -19.83 -1.72 29.26
N GLN A 5 -18.64 -2.22 29.64
CA GLN A 5 -17.41 -1.93 28.90
C GLN A 5 -17.55 -2.63 27.54
N HIS A 6 -17.88 -1.86 26.53
CA HIS A 6 -17.86 -2.32 25.16
C HIS A 6 -16.41 -2.73 24.85
N SER A 7 -16.16 -4.03 24.77
CA SER A 7 -14.83 -4.54 24.40
C SER A 7 -14.52 -4.07 22.98
N LYS A 8 -13.45 -3.29 22.82
CA LYS A 8 -12.99 -2.84 21.49
C LYS A 8 -12.47 -4.03 20.70
N THR A 9 -12.81 -4.06 19.45
CA THR A 9 -12.44 -5.12 18.52
C THR A 9 -11.51 -4.59 17.43
N ALA A 10 -10.54 -5.39 17.03
CA ALA A 10 -9.61 -5.03 15.97
C ALA A 10 -9.47 -6.18 14.97
N ILE A 11 -9.22 -5.82 13.71
CA ILE A 11 -8.84 -6.77 12.68
C ILE A 11 -7.46 -6.42 12.15
N VAL A 12 -6.63 -7.42 11.94
CA VAL A 12 -5.28 -7.28 11.39
C VAL A 12 -5.20 -8.08 10.10
N LEU A 13 -4.83 -7.41 9.01
CA LEU A 13 -4.69 -7.98 7.68
C LEU A 13 -3.23 -7.96 7.27
N ALA A 14 -2.72 -9.10 6.85
CA ALA A 14 -1.32 -9.30 6.49
C ALA A 14 -1.04 -8.88 5.04
N GLY A 15 0.23 -8.79 4.69
CA GLY A 15 0.63 -8.63 3.30
C GLY A 15 0.55 -9.95 2.53
N GLY A 16 0.84 -9.90 1.24
CA GLY A 16 0.85 -11.09 0.37
C GLY A 16 0.61 -10.74 -1.10
N GLY A 17 0.74 -9.45 -1.43
CA GLY A 17 0.48 -8.96 -2.78
C GLY A 17 -0.98 -9.20 -3.20
N ILE A 18 -1.20 -9.28 -4.51
CA ILE A 18 -2.56 -9.44 -5.08
C ILE A 18 -3.23 -10.72 -4.60
N MET A 19 -2.46 -11.81 -4.49
CA MET A 19 -3.01 -13.11 -4.06
C MET A 19 -3.40 -13.10 -2.60
N GLY A 20 -2.58 -12.47 -1.73
CA GLY A 20 -2.91 -12.26 -0.32
C GLY A 20 -4.17 -11.46 -0.15
N ALA A 21 -4.30 -10.34 -0.84
CA ALA A 21 -5.50 -9.52 -0.81
C ALA A 21 -6.76 -10.26 -1.29
N ALA A 22 -6.67 -11.03 -2.37
CA ALA A 22 -7.79 -11.85 -2.84
C ALA A 22 -8.22 -12.91 -1.80
N TYR A 23 -7.24 -13.53 -1.14
CA TYR A 23 -7.49 -14.47 -0.04
C TYR A 23 -8.19 -13.78 1.14
N GLU A 24 -7.68 -12.63 1.58
CA GLU A 24 -8.26 -11.86 2.68
C GLU A 24 -9.70 -11.44 2.39
N ILE A 25 -9.96 -10.92 1.19
CA ILE A 25 -11.32 -10.57 0.75
C ILE A 25 -12.24 -11.80 0.80
N GLY A 26 -11.75 -12.96 0.35
CA GLY A 26 -12.50 -14.22 0.43
C GLY A 26 -12.84 -14.62 1.87
N CYS A 27 -11.88 -14.52 2.78
CA CYS A 27 -12.08 -14.80 4.20
C CYS A 27 -13.09 -13.83 4.84
N LEU A 28 -12.97 -12.54 4.58
CA LEU A 28 -13.87 -11.52 5.12
C LEU A 28 -15.30 -11.71 4.60
N ALA A 29 -15.45 -12.01 3.31
CA ALA A 29 -16.74 -12.33 2.70
C ALA A 29 -17.36 -13.59 3.30
N ALA A 30 -16.54 -14.60 3.60
CA ALA A 30 -17.00 -15.82 4.26
C ALA A 30 -17.44 -15.55 5.70
N PHE A 31 -16.70 -14.76 6.46
CA PHE A 31 -17.09 -14.38 7.82
C PHE A 31 -18.40 -13.61 7.86
N ASP A 32 -18.55 -12.59 7.00
CA ASP A 32 -19.80 -11.83 6.92
C ASP A 32 -21.00 -12.74 6.57
N ARG A 33 -20.79 -13.76 5.74
CA ARG A 33 -21.84 -14.70 5.36
C ARG A 33 -22.16 -15.73 6.43
N LEU A 34 -21.14 -16.28 7.10
CA LEU A 34 -21.30 -17.36 8.09
C LEU A 34 -21.86 -16.86 9.42
N PHE A 35 -21.53 -15.65 9.82
CA PHE A 35 -21.92 -15.09 11.12
C PHE A 35 -23.02 -14.04 11.03
N CYS A 36 -23.61 -13.83 9.85
CA CYS A 36 -24.79 -12.99 9.68
C CYS A 36 -26.02 -13.63 10.41
N PRO A 37 -26.91 -12.80 11.04
CA PRO A 37 -26.97 -11.33 11.00
C PRO A 37 -26.20 -10.61 12.11
N GLY A 38 -25.65 -11.31 13.10
CA GLY A 38 -25.07 -10.69 14.31
C GLY A 38 -23.70 -10.06 14.12
N PHE A 39 -22.97 -10.43 13.05
CA PHE A 39 -21.58 -10.05 12.82
C PHE A 39 -21.38 -9.36 11.45
N SER A 40 -20.46 -8.42 11.40
CA SER A 40 -19.97 -7.86 10.15
C SER A 40 -18.53 -7.40 10.28
N THR A 41 -17.71 -7.80 9.32
CA THR A 41 -16.30 -7.38 9.25
C THR A 41 -16.12 -5.87 9.06
N ARG A 42 -17.19 -5.16 8.71
CA ARG A 42 -17.24 -3.69 8.57
C ARG A 42 -17.54 -2.96 9.88
N ARG A 43 -17.61 -3.66 11.02
CA ARG A 43 -17.97 -3.10 12.34
C ARG A 43 -16.87 -3.19 13.38
N PHE A 44 -15.65 -3.49 12.99
CA PHE A 44 -14.51 -3.43 13.90
C PHE A 44 -14.21 -1.98 14.29
N ASP A 45 -13.70 -1.78 15.50
CA ASP A 45 -13.28 -0.46 16.01
C ASP A 45 -11.94 -0.04 15.41
N THR A 46 -11.10 -1.00 15.07
CA THR A 46 -9.74 -0.75 14.55
C THR A 46 -9.43 -1.70 13.39
N TYR A 47 -8.85 -1.13 12.35
CA TYR A 47 -8.39 -1.86 11.17
C TYR A 47 -6.89 -1.62 11.02
N ILE A 48 -6.12 -2.70 10.96
CA ILE A 48 -4.67 -2.67 10.76
C ILE A 48 -4.36 -3.50 9.52
N GLY A 49 -3.57 -2.95 8.61
CA GLY A 49 -3.18 -3.67 7.40
C GLY A 49 -1.73 -3.41 7.02
N ILE A 50 -1.08 -4.41 6.46
CA ILE A 50 0.30 -4.35 5.98
C ILE A 50 0.31 -4.64 4.48
N SER A 51 1.00 -3.81 3.68
CA SER A 51 1.10 -3.98 2.22
C SER A 51 -0.29 -4.10 1.57
N ALA A 52 -0.57 -5.16 0.82
CA ALA A 52 -1.87 -5.40 0.20
C ALA A 52 -3.02 -5.46 1.22
N GLY A 53 -2.78 -5.98 2.42
CA GLY A 53 -3.75 -5.98 3.51
C GLY A 53 -4.14 -4.56 3.98
N SER A 54 -3.27 -3.56 3.80
CA SER A 54 -3.64 -2.16 4.12
C SER A 54 -4.70 -1.62 3.16
N VAL A 55 -4.67 -2.03 1.91
CA VAL A 55 -5.69 -1.68 0.91
C VAL A 55 -7.02 -2.32 1.27
N VAL A 56 -7.00 -3.63 1.58
CA VAL A 56 -8.21 -4.36 2.00
C VAL A 56 -8.79 -3.77 3.29
N ALA A 57 -7.93 -3.49 4.28
CA ALA A 57 -8.33 -2.86 5.54
C ALA A 57 -9.00 -1.49 5.29
N SER A 58 -8.43 -0.67 4.43
CA SER A 58 -8.99 0.64 4.06
C SER A 58 -10.35 0.52 3.40
N LEU A 59 -10.52 -0.41 2.46
CA LEU A 59 -11.79 -0.65 1.78
C LEU A 59 -12.89 -1.06 2.78
N VAL A 60 -12.59 -2.02 3.65
CA VAL A 60 -13.56 -2.53 4.63
C VAL A 60 -13.88 -1.52 5.72
N ALA A 61 -12.89 -0.74 6.18
CA ALA A 61 -13.09 0.38 7.10
C ALA A 61 -14.02 1.45 6.52
N ASN A 62 -13.94 1.67 5.20
CA ASN A 62 -14.85 2.56 4.46
C ASN A 62 -16.20 1.89 4.10
N ARG A 63 -16.56 0.79 4.78
CA ARG A 63 -17.84 0.10 4.64
C ARG A 63 -18.07 -0.59 3.29
N ILE A 64 -17.03 -0.78 2.48
CA ILE A 64 -17.15 -1.53 1.23
C ILE A 64 -17.40 -3.01 1.57
N ASP A 65 -18.40 -3.60 0.91
CA ASP A 65 -18.83 -4.97 1.16
C ASP A 65 -17.81 -6.00 0.64
N PRO A 66 -17.18 -6.83 1.51
CA PRO A 66 -16.26 -7.86 1.06
C PRO A 66 -16.89 -8.88 0.12
N GLY A 67 -18.17 -9.17 0.30
CA GLY A 67 -18.92 -10.09 -0.59
C GLY A 67 -19.07 -9.54 -2.00
N GLY A 68 -19.27 -8.22 -2.12
CA GLY A 68 -19.28 -7.53 -3.41
C GLY A 68 -17.89 -7.55 -4.07
N LEU A 69 -16.84 -7.26 -3.32
CA LEU A 69 -15.45 -7.34 -3.80
C LEU A 69 -15.09 -8.75 -4.28
N PHE A 70 -15.45 -9.78 -3.51
CA PHE A 70 -15.22 -11.18 -3.88
C PHE A 70 -15.93 -11.57 -5.18
N LYS A 71 -17.19 -11.17 -5.34
CA LYS A 71 -17.95 -11.41 -6.58
C LYS A 71 -17.30 -10.73 -7.77
N SER A 72 -16.82 -9.49 -7.61
CA SER A 72 -16.16 -8.75 -8.69
C SER A 72 -14.85 -9.41 -9.13
N ILE A 73 -14.08 -9.97 -8.20
CA ILE A 73 -12.86 -10.71 -8.50
C ILE A 73 -13.19 -11.96 -9.33
N ILE A 74 -14.18 -12.76 -8.89
CA ILE A 74 -14.57 -13.99 -9.59
C ILE A 74 -15.12 -13.71 -10.98
N ARG A 75 -15.95 -12.66 -11.12
CA ARG A 75 -16.59 -12.30 -12.38
C ARG A 75 -15.69 -11.48 -13.30
N ASN A 76 -14.48 -11.15 -12.85
CA ASN A 76 -13.55 -10.27 -13.57
C ASN A 76 -14.18 -8.91 -13.95
N GLU A 77 -15.07 -8.40 -13.10
CA GLU A 77 -15.73 -7.11 -13.28
C GLU A 77 -14.73 -5.99 -12.91
N ARG A 78 -14.77 -4.88 -13.66
CA ARG A 78 -13.94 -3.70 -13.35
C ARG A 78 -14.56 -2.98 -12.14
N THR A 79 -14.04 -3.30 -10.98
CA THR A 79 -14.37 -2.64 -9.72
C THR A 79 -13.09 -2.17 -9.03
N VAL A 80 -13.23 -1.51 -7.90
CA VAL A 80 -12.14 -0.93 -7.09
C VAL A 80 -10.96 -1.87 -6.85
N PHE A 81 -11.12 -3.17 -6.99
CA PHE A 81 -10.08 -4.15 -6.70
C PHE A 81 -9.60 -4.98 -7.90
N ASN A 82 -10.26 -4.92 -9.03
CA ASN A 82 -9.87 -5.73 -10.20
C ASN A 82 -8.88 -4.99 -11.09
N TRP A 83 -7.73 -4.68 -10.50
CA TRP A 83 -6.63 -4.03 -11.23
C TRP A 83 -5.91 -5.06 -12.10
N ARG A 84 -5.68 -4.70 -13.34
CA ARG A 84 -4.74 -5.46 -14.17
C ARG A 84 -3.34 -5.20 -13.66
N ARG A 85 -2.44 -6.18 -13.80
CA ARG A 85 -1.01 -6.01 -13.45
C ARG A 85 -0.41 -4.71 -14.02
N ARG A 86 -0.80 -4.32 -15.22
CA ARG A 86 -0.36 -3.08 -15.87
C ARG A 86 -0.86 -1.80 -15.16
N ASP A 87 -1.97 -1.87 -14.44
CA ASP A 87 -2.54 -0.71 -13.73
C ASP A 87 -1.83 -0.50 -12.39
N ILE A 88 -1.36 -1.61 -11.76
CA ILE A 88 -0.57 -1.58 -10.52
C ILE A 88 0.90 -1.26 -10.81
N TYR A 89 1.44 -1.76 -11.93
CA TYR A 89 2.84 -1.62 -12.32
C TYR A 89 3.03 -0.60 -13.44
N ARG A 90 2.29 0.52 -13.43
CA ARG A 90 2.61 1.66 -14.31
C ARG A 90 3.92 2.28 -13.84
N PHE A 91 4.99 1.91 -14.52
CA PHE A 91 6.30 2.47 -14.26
C PHE A 91 6.34 3.93 -14.69
N ASP A 92 6.56 4.84 -13.74
CA ASP A 92 6.65 6.27 -14.03
C ASP A 92 8.05 6.62 -14.56
N TRP A 93 8.24 6.44 -15.87
CA TRP A 93 9.47 6.82 -16.56
C TRP A 93 9.83 8.29 -16.36
N TRP A 94 8.85 9.17 -16.24
CA TRP A 94 9.08 10.58 -16.03
C TRP A 94 9.64 10.86 -14.64
N ALA A 95 9.19 10.17 -13.62
CA ALA A 95 9.77 10.26 -12.28
C ALA A 95 11.21 9.80 -12.26
N VAL A 96 11.53 8.70 -12.96
CA VAL A 96 12.90 8.18 -13.09
C VAL A 96 13.81 9.17 -13.85
N ILE A 97 13.38 9.68 -14.99
CA ILE A 97 14.15 10.66 -15.78
C ILE A 97 14.38 11.94 -14.95
N ARG A 98 13.36 12.41 -14.24
CA ARG A 98 13.45 13.59 -13.37
C ARG A 98 14.40 13.37 -12.19
N SER A 99 14.44 12.18 -11.61
CA SER A 99 15.40 11.81 -10.56
C SER A 99 16.82 11.73 -11.11
N LEU A 100 17.00 11.09 -12.28
CA LEU A 100 18.28 11.00 -12.96
C LEU A 100 18.83 12.38 -13.39
N SER A 101 17.98 13.30 -13.82
CA SER A 101 18.39 14.65 -14.19
C SER A 101 18.87 15.50 -13.01
N ARG A 102 18.50 15.15 -11.79
CA ARG A 102 18.95 15.80 -10.55
C ARG A 102 20.28 15.25 -10.01
N LEU A 103 20.66 14.03 -10.42
CA LEU A 103 21.88 13.36 -9.97
C LEU A 103 23.16 14.20 -10.13
N PRO A 104 23.48 14.84 -11.28
CA PRO A 104 24.72 15.56 -11.44
C PRO A 104 24.81 16.77 -10.50
N ARG A 105 23.70 17.43 -10.24
CA ARG A 105 23.65 18.61 -9.36
C ARG A 105 23.85 18.21 -7.90
N ASN A 106 23.27 17.09 -7.48
CA ASN A 106 23.39 16.59 -6.12
C ASN A 106 24.77 15.98 -5.85
N LEU A 107 25.37 15.30 -6.83
CA LEU A 107 26.75 14.83 -6.76
C LEU A 107 27.74 15.98 -6.59
N LEU A 108 27.53 17.10 -7.26
CA LEU A 108 28.34 18.30 -7.08
C LEU A 108 28.21 18.89 -5.67
N HIS A 109 26.99 18.95 -5.14
CA HIS A 109 26.75 19.41 -3.76
C HIS A 109 27.40 18.48 -2.72
N VAL A 110 27.24 17.17 -2.89
CA VAL A 110 27.84 16.16 -2.01
C VAL A 110 29.38 16.29 -2.06
N ARG A 111 29.97 16.35 -3.26
CA ARG A 111 31.41 16.52 -3.42
C ARG A 111 31.94 17.82 -2.75
N GLN A 112 31.19 18.92 -2.86
CA GLN A 112 31.54 20.17 -2.18
C GLN A 112 31.43 20.04 -0.65
N HIS A 113 30.44 19.34 -0.15
CA HIS A 113 30.22 19.12 1.28
C HIS A 113 31.38 18.28 1.87
N TYR A 114 31.71 17.14 1.23
CA TYR A 114 32.79 16.27 1.66
C TYR A 114 34.15 17.01 1.63
N ARG A 115 34.40 17.83 0.62
CA ARG A 115 35.63 18.64 0.51
C ARG A 115 35.74 19.70 1.61
N LYS A 116 34.62 20.27 2.06
CA LYS A 116 34.63 21.26 3.17
C LYS A 116 34.91 20.62 4.52
N HIS A 117 34.58 19.35 4.72
CA HIS A 117 34.73 18.66 5.99
C HIS A 117 35.97 17.72 6.02
N GLY A 118 36.80 17.72 4.97
CA GLY A 118 38.00 16.88 4.91
C GLY A 118 37.74 15.39 4.82
N TRP A 119 36.52 14.98 4.42
CA TRP A 119 36.15 13.58 4.30
C TRP A 119 36.45 13.04 2.90
N GLU A 120 36.99 11.82 2.82
CA GLU A 120 37.21 11.15 1.56
C GLU A 120 35.92 10.47 1.10
N PHE A 121 35.47 10.82 -0.10
CA PHE A 121 34.36 10.17 -0.75
C PHE A 121 34.76 8.75 -1.18
N ARG A 122 34.13 7.73 -0.64
CA ARG A 122 34.31 6.33 -1.04
C ARG A 122 33.17 5.87 -1.94
N LEU A 123 33.47 5.03 -2.92
CA LEU A 123 32.46 4.42 -3.80
C LEU A 123 31.42 3.60 -3.03
N SER A 124 31.76 3.13 -1.82
CA SER A 124 30.84 2.45 -0.91
C SER A 124 29.69 3.33 -0.40
N ASP A 125 29.82 4.65 -0.47
CA ASP A 125 28.82 5.61 0.01
C ASP A 125 27.75 5.90 -1.06
N LEU A 126 28.02 5.53 -2.32
CA LEU A 126 27.14 5.70 -3.46
C LEU A 126 25.75 5.07 -3.25
N PRO A 127 25.60 3.86 -2.72
CA PRO A 127 24.27 3.25 -2.50
C PRO A 127 23.40 4.07 -1.53
N HIS A 128 23.98 4.61 -0.46
CA HIS A 128 23.25 5.44 0.50
C HIS A 128 22.79 6.77 -0.13
N LEU A 129 23.63 7.40 -0.90
CA LEU A 129 23.30 8.64 -1.60
C LEU A 129 22.27 8.44 -2.71
N LEU A 130 22.29 7.29 -3.36
CA LEU A 130 21.31 6.92 -4.39
C LEU A 130 19.97 6.58 -3.75
N HIS A 131 19.94 5.94 -2.58
CA HIS A 131 18.71 5.55 -1.90
C HIS A 131 17.83 6.77 -1.56
N GLU A 132 18.40 7.88 -1.15
CA GLU A 132 17.67 9.13 -0.89
C GLU A 132 17.17 9.84 -2.16
N GLN A 133 17.76 9.52 -3.31
CA GLN A 133 17.45 10.15 -4.59
C GLN A 133 16.38 9.40 -5.40
N PHE A 134 16.14 8.13 -5.07
CA PHE A 134 15.07 7.39 -5.72
C PHE A 134 13.71 7.93 -5.25
N PRO A 135 12.75 8.12 -6.18
CA PRO A 135 11.40 8.49 -5.80
C PRO A 135 10.85 7.43 -4.84
N ALA A 136 10.08 7.86 -3.84
CA ALA A 136 9.48 7.00 -2.81
C ALA A 136 8.60 5.87 -3.39
N GLY A 137 8.35 5.90 -4.71
CA GLY A 137 7.69 4.83 -5.46
C GLY A 137 8.05 4.90 -6.94
N LEU A 138 8.31 3.74 -7.53
CA LEU A 138 8.52 3.58 -8.98
C LEU A 138 7.20 3.44 -9.74
N PHE A 139 6.08 3.40 -9.03
CA PHE A 139 4.75 3.14 -9.57
C PHE A 139 3.82 4.32 -9.36
N SER A 140 3.01 4.62 -10.37
CA SER A 140 1.99 5.65 -10.28
C SER A 140 0.80 5.19 -9.45
N LEU A 141 0.36 6.01 -8.49
CA LEU A 141 -0.86 5.81 -7.72
C LEU A 141 -2.09 6.45 -8.40
N GLU A 142 -1.91 7.06 -9.56
CA GLU A 142 -2.97 7.74 -10.32
C GLU A 142 -4.22 6.85 -10.55
N PRO A 143 -4.08 5.53 -10.84
CA PRO A 143 -5.25 4.66 -10.95
C PRO A 143 -6.03 4.48 -9.65
N LEU A 144 -5.39 4.69 -8.49
CA LEU A 144 -6.03 4.65 -7.17
C LEU A 144 -6.81 5.92 -6.83
N GLN A 145 -6.38 7.05 -7.40
CA GLN A 145 -7.02 8.35 -7.14
C GLN A 145 -8.33 8.54 -7.93
N SER A 146 -8.56 7.71 -8.95
CA SER A 146 -9.75 7.76 -9.81
C SER A 146 -10.93 6.95 -9.25
N TYR A 147 -10.81 6.39 -8.07
CA TYR A 147 -11.85 5.67 -7.33
C TYR A 147 -12.21 6.43 -6.06
#